data_247bf4d69c8a0e79a2f08e146017d22c
#
_entry.id   247bf4d69c8a0e79a2f08e146017d22c
#
_cell.length_a   1.000
_cell.length_b   1.000
_cell.length_c   1.000
_cell.angle_alpha   90.00
_cell.angle_beta   90.00
_cell.angle_gamma   90.00
#
_symmetry.space_group_name_H-M   'P 1'
#
loop_
_entity.id
_entity.type
_entity.pdbx_description
1 polymer ?
#
loop_
_entity_poly.entity_id
_entity_poly.type
_entity_poly.pdbx_seq_one_letter_code
_entity_poly.pdbx_strand_id
1 'polypeptide(L)'
;MKRILLVSFLLMAVPGWISARQFEPVDSVFLNSLPDFSKNIGNVIDRVWPGMHPGPVCVFRSGGPAFLMNHPDPPSNATLLQDGIYLLNQQEERLFGATQSLINGVLTAHNDYVQQRYTSLNQFYAELFHELHHVYQREEVRNLPFDNPADLLTYPEDENNFDLKHFEDMQLLEMWEGKPETFQHNLDLFYTCRKIREALIDAKYLNYEKGAESAEGPAMFCEYSYLKPFDSNRIEREYIHHRYFFALTEACYSRNKLREKCLLTGMMQCLILSKYVKNWQSEYYASGLFLYDYFLEKFPAKETVLPIRKDDLAKAKYFTGIEKQKHALNFEAFHNQQGIKLVLSFREYPEFRGFDPMHAEAINDSAILHTTLLKLGKGDNFLNLVNMQAVSGVAGQIWFVKTVELFVPEQTIRVENDNLLLSLDGKAEIKWKLVGQVKKEKEILCVLE
;
A
#
# COMPACT_ATOMS: atom_id res chain seq x y z
N MET A 1 -20.91 -46.56 -18.15
CA MET A 1 -19.70 -46.98 -17.40
C MET A 1 -18.54 -46.10 -17.83
N LYS A 2 -18.22 -45.04 -17.11
CA LYS A 2 -17.03 -44.18 -17.34
C LYS A 2 -15.99 -44.56 -16.28
N ARG A 3 -14.84 -45.00 -16.76
CA ARG A 3 -13.70 -45.39 -15.93
C ARG A 3 -13.04 -44.09 -15.38
N ILE A 4 -13.00 -43.98 -14.07
CA ILE A 4 -12.22 -42.99 -13.35
C ILE A 4 -10.80 -43.56 -13.26
N LEU A 5 -9.83 -42.86 -13.87
CA LEU A 5 -8.40 -43.18 -13.73
C LEU A 5 -7.90 -42.58 -12.42
N LEU A 6 -7.60 -43.44 -11.48
CA LEU A 6 -6.88 -43.07 -10.24
C LEU A 6 -5.41 -42.97 -10.61
N VAL A 7 -4.85 -41.76 -10.61
CA VAL A 7 -3.41 -41.55 -10.72
C VAL A 7 -2.83 -41.53 -9.29
N SER A 8 -2.19 -42.65 -8.95
CA SER A 8 -1.45 -42.77 -7.70
C SER A 8 -0.10 -42.08 -7.85
N PHE A 9 0.12 -40.96 -7.15
CA PHE A 9 1.44 -40.34 -7.03
C PHE A 9 2.28 -41.11 -6.03
N LEU A 10 3.38 -41.65 -6.50
CA LEU A 10 4.45 -42.22 -5.66
C LEU A 10 5.22 -41.04 -5.02
N LEU A 11 5.01 -40.82 -3.74
CA LEU A 11 5.85 -39.94 -2.92
C LEU A 11 7.17 -40.64 -2.64
N MET A 12 8.25 -40.21 -3.28
CA MET A 12 9.61 -40.58 -2.87
C MET A 12 9.92 -39.89 -1.54
N ALA A 13 10.13 -40.69 -0.52
CA ALA A 13 10.51 -40.24 0.80
C ALA A 13 11.93 -39.64 0.78
N VAL A 14 12.06 -38.35 0.98
CA VAL A 14 13.31 -37.69 1.34
C VAL A 14 13.43 -37.75 2.86
N PRO A 15 14.49 -38.34 3.43
CA PRO A 15 14.64 -38.40 4.88
C PRO A 15 15.22 -37.09 5.41
N GLY A 16 14.37 -36.26 5.92
CA GLY A 16 14.70 -35.08 6.70
C GLY A 16 13.46 -34.67 7.45
N TRP A 17 13.53 -34.64 8.77
CA TRP A 17 12.45 -34.22 9.66
C TRP A 17 12.09 -32.76 9.42
N ILE A 18 11.37 -32.47 8.34
CA ILE A 18 10.58 -31.27 8.19
C ILE A 18 9.30 -31.56 8.97
N SER A 19 9.10 -30.87 10.09
CA SER A 19 7.76 -30.78 10.70
C SER A 19 6.82 -30.48 9.55
N ALA A 20 5.95 -31.44 9.19
CA ALA A 20 5.08 -31.33 8.02
C ALA A 20 4.11 -30.17 8.25
N ARG A 21 4.51 -28.95 7.90
CA ARG A 21 3.57 -27.87 7.61
C ARG A 21 2.78 -28.37 6.40
N GLN A 22 1.57 -28.78 6.65
CA GLN A 22 0.69 -29.29 5.62
C GLN A 22 0.36 -28.10 4.69
N PHE A 23 0.82 -28.15 3.45
CA PHE A 23 0.40 -27.20 2.43
C PHE A 23 -1.11 -27.32 2.24
N GLU A 24 -1.80 -26.20 2.27
CA GLU A 24 -3.20 -26.16 1.87
C GLU A 24 -3.31 -26.23 0.35
N PRO A 25 -4.46 -26.60 -0.22
CA PRO A 25 -4.64 -26.63 -1.67
C PRO A 25 -4.28 -25.32 -2.36
N VAL A 26 -4.57 -24.17 -1.73
CA VAL A 26 -4.21 -22.85 -2.25
C VAL A 26 -2.70 -22.64 -2.33
N ASP A 27 -1.93 -23.14 -1.37
CA ASP A 27 -0.47 -23.04 -1.38
C ASP A 27 0.13 -23.72 -2.64
N SER A 28 -0.43 -24.86 -3.02
CA SER A 28 -0.01 -25.59 -4.22
C SER A 28 -0.33 -24.82 -5.51
N VAL A 29 -1.43 -24.06 -5.54
CA VAL A 29 -1.76 -23.22 -6.69
C VAL A 29 -0.67 -22.17 -6.92
N PHE A 30 -0.24 -21.45 -5.86
CA PHE A 30 0.79 -20.43 -5.97
C PHE A 30 2.18 -21.02 -6.21
N LEU A 31 2.53 -22.12 -5.54
CA LEU A 31 3.79 -22.83 -5.79
C LEU A 31 3.94 -23.25 -7.27
N ASN A 32 2.84 -23.72 -7.89
CA ASN A 32 2.88 -24.17 -9.28
C ASN A 32 2.78 -23.04 -10.31
N SER A 33 2.18 -21.90 -9.99
CA SER A 33 1.98 -20.78 -10.92
C SER A 33 3.13 -19.76 -10.91
N LEU A 34 3.91 -19.68 -9.81
CA LEU A 34 5.00 -18.74 -9.66
C LEU A 34 6.10 -18.87 -10.74
N PRO A 35 6.52 -20.08 -11.19
CA PRO A 35 7.48 -20.21 -12.29
C PRO A 35 6.97 -19.62 -13.61
N ASP A 36 5.68 -19.79 -13.91
CA ASP A 36 5.08 -19.23 -15.13
C ASP A 36 5.04 -17.71 -15.08
N PHE A 37 4.71 -17.12 -13.92
CA PHE A 37 4.81 -15.68 -13.70
C PHE A 37 6.25 -15.19 -13.93
N SER A 38 7.23 -15.80 -13.26
CA SER A 38 8.64 -15.42 -13.37
C SER A 38 9.18 -15.52 -14.81
N LYS A 39 8.80 -16.57 -15.54
CA LYS A 39 9.19 -16.77 -16.94
C LYS A 39 8.61 -15.71 -17.87
N ASN A 40 7.39 -15.27 -17.61
CA ASN A 40 6.67 -14.35 -18.48
C ASN A 40 6.89 -12.88 -18.14
N ILE A 41 7.27 -12.56 -16.90
CA ILE A 41 7.36 -11.18 -16.42
C ILE A 41 8.37 -10.34 -17.22
N GLY A 42 9.49 -10.91 -17.68
CA GLY A 42 10.47 -10.21 -18.51
C GLY A 42 9.85 -9.63 -19.78
N ASN A 43 9.02 -10.43 -20.49
CA ASN A 43 8.32 -9.96 -21.70
C ASN A 43 7.29 -8.85 -21.39
N VAL A 44 6.68 -8.88 -20.21
CA VAL A 44 5.76 -7.82 -19.76
C VAL A 44 6.54 -6.55 -19.46
N ILE A 45 7.65 -6.67 -18.75
CA ILE A 45 8.55 -5.55 -18.41
C ILE A 45 9.02 -4.84 -19.68
N ASP A 46 9.58 -5.57 -20.65
CA ASP A 46 10.08 -4.99 -21.90
C ASP A 46 9.05 -4.17 -22.65
N ARG A 47 7.77 -4.58 -22.57
CA ARG A 47 6.65 -3.89 -23.20
C ARG A 47 6.13 -2.72 -22.40
N VAL A 48 6.05 -2.85 -21.06
CA VAL A 48 5.36 -1.89 -20.17
C VAL A 48 6.33 -0.84 -19.63
N TRP A 49 7.50 -1.27 -19.18
CA TRP A 49 8.51 -0.38 -18.59
C TRP A 49 9.91 -0.77 -19.03
N PRO A 50 10.31 -0.39 -20.27
CA PRO A 50 11.64 -0.71 -20.78
C PRO A 50 12.77 -0.20 -19.86
N GLY A 51 13.72 -1.07 -19.56
CA GLY A 51 14.85 -0.79 -18.65
C GLY A 51 14.65 -1.26 -17.21
N MET A 52 13.44 -1.63 -16.81
CA MET A 52 13.23 -2.37 -15.57
C MET A 52 13.74 -3.81 -15.72
N HIS A 53 14.16 -4.43 -14.63
CA HIS A 53 14.61 -5.83 -14.61
C HIS A 53 13.71 -6.68 -13.73
N PRO A 54 13.50 -7.98 -14.05
CA PRO A 54 12.86 -8.91 -13.15
C PRO A 54 13.63 -8.98 -11.83
N GLY A 55 12.97 -8.65 -10.74
CA GLY A 55 13.55 -8.68 -9.39
C GLY A 55 13.08 -9.87 -8.56
N PRO A 56 13.54 -9.98 -7.31
CA PRO A 56 13.11 -11.00 -6.39
C PRO A 56 11.67 -10.78 -5.96
N VAL A 57 10.92 -11.88 -5.87
CA VAL A 57 9.51 -11.88 -5.44
C VAL A 57 9.28 -12.93 -4.37
N CYS A 58 8.38 -12.64 -3.44
CA CYS A 58 7.92 -13.57 -2.43
C CYS A 58 6.39 -13.58 -2.36
N VAL A 59 5.78 -14.74 -2.56
CA VAL A 59 4.35 -14.92 -2.40
C VAL A 59 4.10 -15.74 -1.15
N PHE A 60 3.17 -15.32 -0.31
CA PHE A 60 3.00 -15.97 1.00
C PHE A 60 1.54 -16.03 1.44
N ARG A 61 1.28 -16.88 2.42
CA ARG A 61 0.03 -16.94 3.18
C ARG A 61 0.31 -16.56 4.62
N SER A 62 -0.43 -15.59 5.15
CA SER A 62 -0.34 -15.23 6.58
C SER A 62 -0.51 -16.46 7.47
N GLY A 63 0.46 -16.70 8.35
CA GLY A 63 0.50 -17.90 9.19
C GLY A 63 0.83 -19.22 8.49
N GLY A 64 1.13 -19.19 7.18
CA GLY A 64 1.43 -20.35 6.34
C GLY A 64 2.81 -20.29 5.67
N PRO A 65 2.98 -20.93 4.51
CA PRO A 65 4.23 -20.92 3.76
C PRO A 65 4.48 -19.57 3.07
N ALA A 66 5.76 -19.30 2.78
CA ALA A 66 6.22 -18.21 1.94
C ALA A 66 7.17 -18.76 0.88
N PHE A 67 6.91 -18.45 -0.39
CA PHE A 67 7.65 -18.93 -1.55
C PHE A 67 8.43 -17.78 -2.15
N LEU A 68 9.75 -17.84 -2.06
CA LEU A 68 10.70 -16.86 -2.58
C LEU A 68 11.23 -17.33 -3.95
N MET A 69 11.29 -16.43 -4.92
CA MET A 69 11.83 -16.71 -6.25
C MET A 69 12.65 -15.54 -6.81
N ASN A 70 13.59 -15.83 -7.71
CA ASN A 70 14.51 -14.86 -8.33
C ASN A 70 15.38 -14.10 -7.32
N HIS A 71 15.56 -14.61 -6.12
CA HIS A 71 16.38 -13.96 -5.11
C HIS A 71 17.86 -14.29 -5.31
N PRO A 72 18.76 -13.29 -5.42
CA PRO A 72 20.18 -13.53 -5.72
C PRO A 72 20.94 -14.20 -4.57
N ASP A 73 20.50 -13.99 -3.33
CA ASP A 73 21.11 -14.54 -2.11
C ASP A 73 20.01 -15.01 -1.13
N PRO A 74 19.39 -16.20 -1.35
CA PRO A 74 18.35 -16.72 -0.47
C PRO A 74 18.88 -16.95 0.95
N PRO A 75 18.04 -16.73 2.00
CA PRO A 75 18.42 -17.02 3.38
C PRO A 75 18.96 -18.44 3.57
N SER A 76 20.00 -18.61 4.37
CA SER A 76 20.65 -19.92 4.58
C SER A 76 19.75 -20.99 5.20
N ASN A 77 18.68 -20.57 5.89
CA ASN A 77 17.64 -21.44 6.47
C ASN A 77 16.46 -21.68 5.52
N ALA A 78 16.46 -21.09 4.33
CA ALA A 78 15.45 -21.36 3.32
C ALA A 78 15.65 -22.74 2.69
N THR A 79 14.55 -23.42 2.37
CA THR A 79 14.57 -24.75 1.77
C THR A 79 14.26 -24.64 0.28
N LEU A 80 15.20 -25.04 -0.58
CA LEU A 80 14.95 -25.16 -2.02
C LEU A 80 13.90 -26.26 -2.28
N LEU A 81 12.81 -25.89 -2.95
CA LEU A 81 11.73 -26.81 -3.31
C LEU A 81 11.89 -27.32 -4.74
N GLN A 82 11.56 -26.48 -5.72
CA GLN A 82 11.59 -26.80 -7.16
C GLN A 82 11.84 -25.53 -7.96
N ASP A 83 12.38 -25.64 -9.16
CA ASP A 83 12.49 -24.56 -10.17
C ASP A 83 13.01 -23.21 -9.63
N GLY A 84 13.95 -23.25 -8.67
CA GLY A 84 14.51 -22.05 -8.04
C GLY A 84 13.60 -21.37 -7.04
N ILE A 85 12.54 -22.04 -6.58
CA ILE A 85 11.65 -21.57 -5.52
C ILE A 85 12.17 -22.04 -4.17
N TYR A 86 12.31 -21.12 -3.23
CA TYR A 86 12.70 -21.38 -1.86
C TYR A 86 11.52 -21.21 -0.91
N LEU A 87 11.37 -22.14 0.03
CA LEU A 87 10.44 -22.04 1.15
C LEU A 87 11.13 -21.27 2.27
N LEU A 88 10.55 -20.14 2.68
CA LEU A 88 11.04 -19.32 3.79
C LEU A 88 10.35 -19.68 5.11
N ASN A 89 11.03 -19.39 6.21
CA ASN A 89 10.41 -19.32 7.52
C ASN A 89 9.75 -17.94 7.71
N GLN A 90 8.46 -17.86 7.44
CA GLN A 90 7.70 -16.61 7.49
C GLN A 90 7.75 -15.90 8.87
N GLN A 91 7.89 -16.64 9.96
CA GLN A 91 7.99 -16.03 11.29
C GLN A 91 9.27 -15.21 11.47
N GLU A 92 10.37 -15.65 10.83
CA GLU A 92 11.64 -14.92 10.84
C GLU A 92 11.59 -13.71 9.89
N GLU A 93 11.02 -13.89 8.69
CA GLU A 93 10.95 -12.84 7.67
C GLU A 93 9.88 -11.78 7.93
N ARG A 94 8.89 -12.04 8.80
CA ARG A 94 7.82 -11.11 9.22
C ARG A 94 7.08 -10.46 8.05
N LEU A 95 6.78 -11.24 7.02
CA LEU A 95 6.08 -10.79 5.84
C LEU A 95 4.64 -10.36 6.17
N PHE A 96 4.19 -9.27 5.55
CA PHE A 96 2.85 -8.72 5.75
C PHE A 96 2.37 -7.93 4.54
N GLY A 97 1.14 -8.22 4.05
CA GLY A 97 0.45 -7.47 3.00
C GLY A 97 1.14 -7.53 1.63
N ALA A 98 0.76 -6.60 0.76
CA ALA A 98 1.44 -6.33 -0.50
C ALA A 98 2.38 -5.14 -0.28
N THR A 99 3.68 -5.34 -0.44
CA THR A 99 4.71 -4.30 -0.27
C THR A 99 6.10 -4.87 -0.59
N GLN A 100 7.15 -4.17 -0.20
CA GLN A 100 8.54 -4.61 -0.33
C GLN A 100 9.20 -4.72 1.05
N SER A 101 10.06 -5.72 1.22
CA SER A 101 10.86 -5.91 2.43
C SER A 101 12.26 -6.38 2.09
N LEU A 102 13.22 -6.12 2.98
CA LEU A 102 14.54 -6.71 2.88
C LEU A 102 14.47 -8.18 3.32
N ILE A 103 14.73 -9.11 2.41
CA ILE A 103 14.95 -10.51 2.71
C ILE A 103 16.43 -10.79 2.51
N ASN A 104 17.13 -11.21 3.55
CA ASN A 104 18.59 -11.38 3.55
C ASN A 104 19.36 -10.18 2.93
N GLY A 105 18.92 -8.95 3.23
CA GLY A 105 19.56 -7.72 2.74
C GLY A 105 19.17 -7.31 1.31
N VAL A 106 18.34 -8.09 0.60
CA VAL A 106 17.89 -7.80 -0.76
C VAL A 106 16.44 -7.34 -0.76
N LEU A 107 16.16 -6.19 -1.36
CA LEU A 107 14.82 -5.65 -1.46
C LEU A 107 13.95 -6.57 -2.36
N THR A 108 12.87 -7.08 -1.80
CA THR A 108 12.04 -8.13 -2.40
C THR A 108 10.58 -7.69 -2.40
N ALA A 109 9.93 -7.74 -3.55
CA ALA A 109 8.49 -7.53 -3.67
C ALA A 109 7.73 -8.72 -3.10
N HIS A 110 6.71 -8.49 -2.27
CA HIS A 110 5.91 -9.59 -1.73
C HIS A 110 4.43 -9.28 -1.65
N ASN A 111 3.61 -10.35 -1.67
CA ASN A 111 2.17 -10.24 -1.54
C ASN A 111 1.57 -11.46 -0.84
N ASP A 112 0.52 -11.22 -0.01
CA ASP A 112 -0.26 -12.25 0.67
C ASP A 112 -1.41 -12.74 -0.23
N TYR A 113 -1.39 -14.03 -0.59
CA TYR A 113 -2.39 -14.60 -1.51
C TYR A 113 -3.70 -15.03 -0.82
N VAL A 114 -3.85 -14.89 0.48
CA VAL A 114 -5.11 -15.18 1.19
C VAL A 114 -6.00 -13.95 1.31
N GLN A 115 -5.52 -12.78 0.92
CA GLN A 115 -6.36 -11.61 0.88
C GLN A 115 -7.51 -11.81 -0.11
N GLN A 116 -8.76 -11.79 0.39
CA GLN A 116 -9.98 -12.11 -0.38
C GLN A 116 -10.31 -11.13 -1.53
N ARG A 117 -9.44 -10.16 -1.79
CA ARG A 117 -9.64 -9.14 -2.82
C ARG A 117 -9.39 -9.63 -4.25
N TYR A 118 -8.74 -10.79 -4.42
CA TYR A 118 -8.45 -11.33 -5.73
C TYR A 118 -9.45 -12.41 -6.11
N THR A 119 -9.96 -12.35 -7.33
CA THR A 119 -10.82 -13.37 -7.93
C THR A 119 -10.09 -14.22 -8.98
N SER A 120 -8.85 -13.86 -9.30
CA SER A 120 -7.99 -14.60 -10.23
C SER A 120 -6.51 -14.48 -9.89
N LEU A 121 -5.69 -15.39 -10.41
CA LEU A 121 -4.22 -15.30 -10.33
C LEU A 121 -3.68 -14.08 -11.07
N ASN A 122 -4.31 -13.66 -12.17
CA ASN A 122 -3.86 -12.51 -12.93
C ASN A 122 -3.93 -11.22 -12.10
N GLN A 123 -5.01 -11.04 -11.31
CA GLN A 123 -5.16 -9.90 -10.42
C GLN A 123 -4.10 -9.89 -9.33
N PHE A 124 -3.83 -11.06 -8.74
CA PHE A 124 -2.77 -11.20 -7.75
C PHE A 124 -1.37 -10.87 -8.32
N TYR A 125 -1.05 -11.42 -9.49
CA TYR A 125 0.25 -11.16 -10.12
C TYR A 125 0.39 -9.74 -10.67
N ALA A 126 -0.70 -9.09 -11.04
CA ALA A 126 -0.69 -7.68 -11.41
C ALA A 126 -0.25 -6.80 -10.22
N GLU A 127 -0.78 -7.06 -9.03
CA GLU A 127 -0.37 -6.34 -7.83
C GLU A 127 1.06 -6.71 -7.40
N LEU A 128 1.48 -7.96 -7.56
CA LEU A 128 2.88 -8.33 -7.34
C LEU A 128 3.82 -7.59 -8.31
N PHE A 129 3.38 -7.34 -9.55
CA PHE A 129 4.12 -6.52 -10.52
C PHE A 129 4.15 -5.04 -10.14
N HIS A 130 3.09 -4.50 -9.54
CA HIS A 130 3.09 -3.18 -8.91
C HIS A 130 4.20 -3.07 -7.85
N GLU A 131 4.26 -4.02 -6.93
CA GLU A 131 5.29 -4.04 -5.87
C GLU A 131 6.71 -4.24 -6.42
N LEU A 132 6.85 -5.02 -7.49
CA LEU A 132 8.12 -5.20 -8.19
C LEU A 132 8.59 -3.89 -8.85
N HIS A 133 7.65 -3.06 -9.33
CA HIS A 133 7.97 -1.74 -9.86
C HIS A 133 8.51 -0.81 -8.75
N HIS A 134 7.97 -0.89 -7.54
CA HIS A 134 8.52 -0.15 -6.39
C HIS A 134 9.93 -0.61 -6.00
N VAL A 135 10.27 -1.90 -6.13
CA VAL A 135 11.64 -2.38 -5.95
C VAL A 135 12.56 -1.67 -6.96
N TYR A 136 12.18 -1.66 -8.24
CA TYR A 136 12.92 -0.96 -9.29
C TYR A 136 13.07 0.55 -8.99
N GLN A 137 12.02 1.23 -8.58
CA GLN A 137 12.06 2.65 -8.22
C GLN A 137 13.08 2.93 -7.11
N ARG A 138 13.14 2.09 -6.08
CA ARG A 138 14.03 2.28 -4.92
C ARG A 138 15.49 1.95 -5.20
N GLU A 139 15.75 0.98 -6.07
CA GLU A 139 17.11 0.52 -6.37
C GLU A 139 17.75 1.31 -7.51
N GLU A 140 16.99 1.65 -8.56
CA GLU A 140 17.54 2.16 -9.81
C GLU A 140 17.23 3.66 -10.04
N VAL A 141 16.16 4.21 -9.44
CA VAL A 141 15.74 5.59 -9.69
C VAL A 141 16.23 6.52 -8.58
N ARG A 142 17.37 7.19 -8.81
CA ARG A 142 18.08 7.95 -7.76
C ARG A 142 17.36 9.21 -7.27
N ASN A 143 16.56 9.88 -8.08
CA ASN A 143 16.00 11.20 -7.80
C ASN A 143 14.47 11.25 -7.93
N LEU A 144 13.80 10.11 -7.73
CA LEU A 144 12.34 10.10 -7.75
C LEU A 144 11.80 10.91 -6.58
N PRO A 145 10.96 11.93 -6.82
CA PRO A 145 10.30 12.64 -5.75
C PRO A 145 9.18 11.77 -5.16
N PHE A 146 9.30 11.49 -3.87
CA PHE A 146 8.30 10.73 -3.10
C PHE A 146 7.40 11.65 -2.30
N ASP A 147 6.22 11.15 -1.96
CA ASP A 147 5.32 11.80 -1.00
C ASP A 147 5.87 11.71 0.44
N ASN A 148 5.44 12.65 1.27
CA ASN A 148 5.59 12.55 2.71
C ASN A 148 4.26 12.09 3.33
N PRO A 149 4.12 10.83 3.77
CA PRO A 149 2.86 10.32 4.31
C PRO A 149 2.33 11.10 5.54
N ALA A 150 3.20 11.85 6.23
CA ALA A 150 2.79 12.72 7.32
C ALA A 150 1.87 13.86 6.86
N ASP A 151 2.05 14.34 5.63
CA ASP A 151 1.24 15.44 5.09
C ASP A 151 -0.19 14.98 4.80
N LEU A 152 -0.42 13.69 4.52
CA LEU A 152 -1.77 13.14 4.41
C LEU A 152 -2.53 13.22 5.73
N LEU A 153 -1.89 12.95 6.85
CA LEU A 153 -2.55 12.94 8.16
C LEU A 153 -3.08 14.32 8.56
N THR A 154 -2.44 15.38 8.08
CA THR A 154 -2.82 16.78 8.35
C THR A 154 -3.45 17.45 7.13
N TYR A 155 -3.75 16.69 6.08
CA TYR A 155 -4.36 17.21 4.86
C TYR A 155 -5.72 17.87 5.18
N PRO A 156 -5.97 19.13 4.70
CA PRO A 156 -7.16 19.87 5.06
C PRO A 156 -8.42 19.23 4.46
N GLU A 157 -9.42 19.02 5.29
CA GLU A 157 -10.73 18.59 4.82
C GLU A 157 -11.57 19.81 4.39
N ASP A 158 -11.17 20.38 3.24
CA ASP A 158 -11.79 21.54 2.60
C ASP A 158 -12.67 21.11 1.43
N GLU A 159 -13.94 21.45 1.48
CA GLU A 159 -14.92 21.05 0.48
C GLU A 159 -14.67 21.64 -0.91
N ASN A 160 -14.11 22.85 -1.00
CA ASN A 160 -13.78 23.47 -2.30
C ASN A 160 -12.57 22.77 -2.94
N ASN A 161 -11.57 22.43 -2.13
CA ASN A 161 -10.44 21.67 -2.58
C ASN A 161 -10.84 20.28 -3.09
N PHE A 162 -11.68 19.54 -2.37
CA PHE A 162 -12.14 18.21 -2.81
C PHE A 162 -13.06 18.27 -4.03
N ASP A 163 -13.90 19.28 -4.15
CA ASP A 163 -14.72 19.50 -5.34
C ASP A 163 -13.85 19.75 -6.59
N LEU A 164 -12.85 20.61 -6.46
CA LEU A 164 -11.89 20.89 -7.54
C LEU A 164 -11.03 19.66 -7.86
N LYS A 165 -10.60 18.89 -6.84
CA LYS A 165 -9.85 17.64 -7.05
C LYS A 165 -10.66 16.64 -7.87
N HIS A 166 -11.92 16.44 -7.52
CA HIS A 166 -12.78 15.55 -8.30
C HIS A 166 -12.95 16.02 -9.76
N PHE A 167 -13.16 17.30 -9.98
CA PHE A 167 -13.27 17.84 -11.34
C PHE A 167 -11.95 17.70 -12.12
N GLU A 168 -10.82 17.92 -11.47
CA GLU A 168 -9.48 17.69 -12.03
C GLU A 168 -9.29 16.22 -12.45
N ASP A 169 -9.69 15.26 -11.61
CA ASP A 169 -9.59 13.82 -11.89
C ASP A 169 -10.44 13.45 -13.13
N MET A 170 -11.63 14.02 -13.26
CA MET A 170 -12.50 13.79 -14.41
C MET A 170 -11.91 14.32 -15.72
N GLN A 171 -11.10 15.41 -15.68
CA GLN A 171 -10.44 15.89 -16.89
C GLN A 171 -9.38 14.90 -17.42
N LEU A 172 -8.69 14.16 -16.53
CA LEU A 172 -7.77 13.09 -16.95
C LEU A 172 -8.52 11.96 -17.67
N LEU A 173 -9.67 11.58 -17.16
CA LEU A 173 -10.50 10.56 -17.81
C LEU A 173 -11.00 11.03 -19.18
N GLU A 174 -11.48 12.26 -19.27
CA GLU A 174 -11.92 12.88 -20.53
C GLU A 174 -10.77 13.03 -21.56
N MET A 175 -9.54 13.28 -21.12
CA MET A 175 -8.37 13.30 -22.01
C MET A 175 -8.02 11.90 -22.53
N TRP A 176 -8.26 10.86 -21.72
CA TRP A 176 -7.99 9.48 -22.11
C TRP A 176 -9.05 8.89 -23.05
N GLU A 177 -10.34 9.02 -22.68
CA GLU A 177 -11.48 8.42 -23.38
C GLU A 177 -12.07 9.32 -24.47
N GLY A 178 -11.88 10.63 -24.33
CA GLY A 178 -12.49 11.64 -25.19
C GLY A 178 -11.88 11.73 -26.57
N LYS A 179 -12.41 12.65 -27.36
CA LYS A 179 -11.94 12.90 -28.72
C LYS A 179 -10.65 13.74 -28.71
N PRO A 180 -9.75 13.54 -29.68
CA PRO A 180 -8.52 14.33 -29.78
C PRO A 180 -8.76 15.86 -29.81
N GLU A 181 -9.88 16.32 -30.37
CA GLU A 181 -10.23 17.72 -30.47
C GLU A 181 -10.53 18.38 -29.11
N THR A 182 -10.96 17.61 -28.11
CA THR A 182 -11.25 18.10 -26.76
C THR A 182 -10.04 18.02 -25.82
N PHE A 183 -8.96 17.37 -26.23
CA PHE A 183 -7.80 17.10 -25.38
C PHE A 183 -7.21 18.38 -24.76
N GLN A 184 -6.90 19.39 -25.59
CA GLN A 184 -6.31 20.64 -25.08
C GLN A 184 -7.24 21.40 -24.15
N HIS A 185 -8.54 21.38 -24.41
CA HIS A 185 -9.53 22.02 -23.53
C HIS A 185 -9.56 21.34 -22.15
N ASN A 186 -9.60 20.02 -22.11
CA ASN A 186 -9.61 19.27 -20.85
C ASN A 186 -8.27 19.42 -20.11
N LEU A 187 -7.15 19.49 -20.83
CA LEU A 187 -5.84 19.77 -20.25
C LEU A 187 -5.78 21.16 -19.60
N ASP A 188 -6.31 22.19 -20.26
CA ASP A 188 -6.37 23.56 -19.73
C ASP A 188 -7.27 23.62 -18.46
N LEU A 189 -8.38 22.87 -18.44
CA LEU A 189 -9.24 22.74 -17.25
C LEU A 189 -8.52 22.01 -16.10
N PHE A 190 -7.84 20.87 -16.38
CA PHE A 190 -7.03 20.12 -15.43
C PHE A 190 -5.97 21.02 -14.77
N TYR A 191 -5.19 21.73 -15.58
CA TYR A 191 -4.17 22.66 -15.11
C TYR A 191 -4.76 23.79 -14.25
N THR A 192 -5.88 24.40 -14.72
CA THR A 192 -6.54 25.50 -14.01
C THR A 192 -7.05 25.06 -12.63
N CYS A 193 -7.61 23.85 -12.52
CA CYS A 193 -8.03 23.29 -11.22
C CYS A 193 -6.85 23.22 -10.25
N ARG A 194 -5.71 22.66 -10.67
CA ARG A 194 -4.52 22.56 -9.83
C ARG A 194 -4.02 23.93 -9.41
N LYS A 195 -4.05 24.92 -10.30
CA LYS A 195 -3.66 26.30 -10.01
C LYS A 195 -4.58 26.97 -8.97
N ILE A 196 -5.87 26.75 -9.04
CA ILE A 196 -6.80 27.27 -8.03
C ILE A 196 -6.57 26.57 -6.67
N ARG A 197 -6.34 25.26 -6.69
CA ARG A 197 -6.03 24.47 -5.48
C ARG A 197 -4.70 24.92 -4.81
N GLU A 198 -3.70 25.35 -5.60
CA GLU A 198 -2.46 25.95 -5.08
C GLU A 198 -2.70 27.24 -4.27
N ALA A 199 -3.81 27.94 -4.51
CA ALA A 199 -4.20 29.11 -3.75
C ALA A 199 -5.11 28.80 -2.56
N LEU A 200 -5.72 27.60 -2.51
CA LEU A 200 -6.65 27.18 -1.45
C LEU A 200 -5.97 26.47 -0.28
N ILE A 201 -4.95 25.66 -0.57
CA ILE A 201 -4.27 24.84 0.44
C ILE A 201 -2.76 25.04 0.39
N ASP A 202 -2.08 24.73 1.50
CA ASP A 202 -0.62 24.84 1.60
C ASP A 202 0.08 23.96 0.54
N ALA A 203 1.14 24.48 -0.05
CA ALA A 203 1.94 23.81 -1.08
C ALA A 203 2.43 22.41 -0.68
N LYS A 204 2.67 22.14 0.61
CA LYS A 204 3.09 20.82 1.11
C LYS A 204 2.06 19.72 0.78
N TYR A 205 0.76 20.04 0.81
CA TYR A 205 -0.30 19.10 0.52
C TYR A 205 -0.39 18.76 -0.97
N LEU A 206 -0.18 19.74 -1.83
CA LEU A 206 -0.09 19.47 -3.27
C LEU A 206 1.22 18.76 -3.65
N ASN A 207 2.31 19.03 -2.94
CA ASN A 207 3.54 18.26 -3.10
C ASN A 207 3.36 16.81 -2.63
N TYR A 208 2.55 16.56 -1.59
CA TYR A 208 2.14 15.20 -1.22
C TYR A 208 1.41 14.52 -2.38
N GLU A 209 0.40 15.16 -2.99
CA GLU A 209 -0.33 14.58 -4.12
C GLU A 209 0.61 14.28 -5.30
N LYS A 210 1.43 15.27 -5.71
CA LYS A 210 2.42 15.09 -6.78
C LYS A 210 3.41 13.97 -6.48
N GLY A 211 3.86 13.84 -5.22
CA GLY A 211 4.74 12.77 -4.77
C GLY A 211 4.08 11.40 -4.86
N ALA A 212 2.83 11.29 -4.38
CA ALA A 212 2.05 10.06 -4.46
C ALA A 212 1.73 9.68 -5.92
N GLU A 213 1.34 10.64 -6.77
CA GLU A 213 1.18 10.44 -8.21
C GLU A 213 2.47 9.93 -8.87
N SER A 214 3.64 10.43 -8.42
CA SER A 214 4.96 10.09 -8.98
C SER A 214 5.46 8.71 -8.55
N ALA A 215 5.21 8.33 -7.31
CA ALA A 215 5.64 7.04 -6.76
C ALA A 215 4.69 5.91 -7.18
N GLU A 216 3.40 6.12 -6.97
CA GLU A 216 2.36 5.10 -7.10
C GLU A 216 1.77 5.01 -8.53
N GLY A 217 1.68 6.15 -9.23
CA GLY A 217 1.09 6.18 -10.57
C GLY A 217 1.77 5.25 -11.58
N PRO A 218 3.10 5.26 -11.70
CA PRO A 218 3.85 4.32 -12.53
C PRO A 218 3.66 2.85 -12.12
N ALA A 219 3.61 2.56 -10.81
CA ALA A 219 3.38 1.20 -10.31
C ALA A 219 1.94 0.72 -10.64
N MET A 220 0.94 1.59 -10.45
CA MET A 220 -0.44 1.33 -10.85
C MET A 220 -0.60 1.17 -12.37
N PHE A 221 0.16 1.93 -13.16
CA PHE A 221 0.24 1.77 -14.62
C PHE A 221 0.81 0.40 -15.00
N CYS A 222 1.82 -0.11 -14.30
CA CYS A 222 2.35 -1.45 -14.48
C CYS A 222 1.30 -2.51 -14.16
N GLU A 223 0.61 -2.38 -13.02
CA GLU A 223 -0.50 -3.26 -12.59
C GLU A 223 -1.60 -3.34 -13.67
N TYR A 224 -2.11 -2.20 -14.11
CA TYR A 224 -3.10 -2.12 -15.20
C TYR A 224 -2.61 -2.76 -16.50
N SER A 225 -1.37 -2.43 -16.90
CA SER A 225 -0.80 -2.90 -18.18
C SER A 225 -0.52 -4.40 -18.19
N TYR A 226 -0.29 -5.02 -17.02
CA TYR A 226 -0.23 -6.46 -16.86
C TYR A 226 -1.59 -7.10 -17.12
N LEU A 227 -2.68 -6.53 -16.59
CA LEU A 227 -4.03 -7.05 -16.72
C LEU A 227 -4.67 -6.81 -18.09
N LYS A 228 -4.32 -5.73 -18.77
CA LYS A 228 -4.95 -5.30 -20.03
C LYS A 228 -5.06 -6.40 -21.11
N PRO A 229 -4.06 -7.28 -21.32
CA PRO A 229 -4.17 -8.39 -22.28
C PRO A 229 -5.28 -9.41 -21.96
N PHE A 230 -5.75 -9.45 -20.72
CA PHE A 230 -6.79 -10.38 -20.26
C PHE A 230 -8.19 -9.79 -20.28
N ASP A 231 -8.41 -8.58 -20.78
CA ASP A 231 -9.71 -7.89 -20.78
C ASP A 231 -10.78 -8.54 -21.66
N SER A 232 -10.42 -9.49 -22.52
CA SER A 232 -11.36 -10.37 -23.22
C SER A 232 -12.09 -11.32 -22.28
N ASN A 233 -11.50 -11.66 -21.13
CA ASN A 233 -12.16 -12.38 -20.05
C ASN A 233 -13.09 -11.43 -19.29
N ARG A 234 -14.34 -11.84 -19.10
CA ARG A 234 -15.37 -11.03 -18.42
C ARG A 234 -14.96 -10.62 -17.00
N ILE A 235 -14.41 -11.57 -16.22
CA ILE A 235 -14.01 -11.31 -14.82
C ILE A 235 -12.91 -10.25 -14.78
N GLU A 236 -11.88 -10.39 -15.63
CA GLU A 236 -10.77 -9.44 -15.68
C GLU A 236 -11.24 -8.07 -16.18
N ARG A 237 -12.10 -8.03 -17.19
CA ARG A 237 -12.65 -6.77 -17.72
C ARG A 237 -13.47 -6.03 -16.67
N GLU A 238 -14.33 -6.72 -15.92
CA GLU A 238 -15.13 -6.14 -14.85
C GLU A 238 -14.21 -5.62 -13.72
N TYR A 239 -13.18 -6.38 -13.36
CA TYR A 239 -12.19 -5.94 -12.38
C TYR A 239 -11.42 -4.70 -12.85
N ILE A 240 -10.88 -4.71 -14.08
CA ILE A 240 -10.16 -3.58 -14.67
C ILE A 240 -11.04 -2.33 -14.66
N HIS A 241 -12.29 -2.44 -15.10
CA HIS A 241 -13.21 -1.32 -15.13
C HIS A 241 -13.46 -0.77 -13.71
N HIS A 242 -13.73 -1.65 -12.74
CA HIS A 242 -14.05 -1.25 -11.38
C HIS A 242 -12.85 -0.66 -10.64
N ARG A 243 -11.71 -1.34 -10.74
CA ARG A 243 -10.47 -1.01 -9.99
C ARG A 243 -9.86 0.30 -10.44
N TYR A 244 -9.86 0.58 -11.74
CA TYR A 244 -9.10 1.71 -12.30
C TYR A 244 -9.97 2.86 -12.78
N PHE A 245 -11.06 2.59 -13.49
CA PHE A 245 -11.86 3.64 -14.12
C PHE A 245 -13.05 4.04 -13.27
N PHE A 246 -13.85 3.10 -12.78
CA PHE A 246 -14.98 3.44 -11.92
C PHE A 246 -14.52 4.08 -10.61
N ALA A 247 -13.48 3.55 -9.96
CA ALA A 247 -12.90 4.15 -8.76
C ALA A 247 -12.39 5.59 -8.98
N LEU A 248 -11.91 5.91 -10.21
CA LEU A 248 -11.55 7.30 -10.54
C LEU A 248 -12.79 8.20 -10.60
N THR A 249 -13.94 7.72 -11.07
CA THR A 249 -15.18 8.52 -11.14
C THR A 249 -15.83 8.76 -9.77
N GLU A 250 -15.51 7.96 -8.74
CA GLU A 250 -15.99 8.21 -7.40
C GLU A 250 -15.36 9.49 -6.85
N ALA A 251 -16.14 10.39 -6.31
CA ALA A 251 -15.62 11.63 -5.75
C ALA A 251 -14.85 11.38 -4.44
N CYS A 252 -13.74 12.11 -4.27
CA CYS A 252 -12.97 12.13 -3.04
C CYS A 252 -13.47 13.27 -2.16
N TYR A 253 -14.07 12.96 -1.02
CA TYR A 253 -14.54 13.97 -0.06
C TYR A 253 -13.83 13.88 1.29
N SER A 254 -12.77 13.08 1.38
CA SER A 254 -11.95 12.96 2.57
C SER A 254 -10.50 12.59 2.24
N ARG A 255 -9.60 12.91 3.17
CA ARG A 255 -8.19 12.53 3.07
C ARG A 255 -7.96 11.01 2.99
N ASN A 256 -8.86 10.20 3.58
CA ASN A 256 -8.75 8.73 3.56
C ASN A 256 -8.85 8.14 2.15
N LYS A 257 -9.53 8.84 1.23
CA LYS A 257 -9.63 8.45 -0.18
C LYS A 257 -8.59 9.12 -1.07
N LEU A 258 -7.91 10.15 -0.58
CA LEU A 258 -7.02 10.99 -1.39
C LEU A 258 -5.85 10.19 -1.96
N ARG A 259 -5.20 9.33 -1.14
CA ARG A 259 -4.08 8.52 -1.63
C ARG A 259 -4.50 7.60 -2.78
N GLU A 260 -5.63 6.91 -2.65
CA GLU A 260 -6.18 6.07 -3.72
C GLU A 260 -6.41 6.88 -5.01
N LYS A 261 -6.92 8.11 -4.89
CA LYS A 261 -7.08 9.02 -6.01
C LYS A 261 -5.74 9.39 -6.66
N CYS A 262 -4.70 9.66 -5.87
CA CYS A 262 -3.37 9.94 -6.41
C CYS A 262 -2.78 8.76 -7.20
N LEU A 263 -2.99 7.51 -6.73
CA LEU A 263 -2.58 6.32 -7.48
C LEU A 263 -3.24 6.30 -8.86
N LEU A 264 -4.55 6.52 -8.91
CA LEU A 264 -5.34 6.48 -10.14
C LEU A 264 -5.04 7.66 -11.06
N THR A 265 -4.89 8.88 -10.54
CA THR A 265 -4.56 10.06 -11.36
C THR A 265 -3.14 9.98 -11.90
N GLY A 266 -2.19 9.48 -11.13
CA GLY A 266 -0.84 9.16 -11.60
C GLY A 266 -0.85 8.11 -12.72
N MET A 267 -1.61 7.03 -12.55
CA MET A 267 -1.81 6.03 -13.61
C MET A 267 -2.40 6.65 -14.89
N MET A 268 -3.41 7.51 -14.76
CA MET A 268 -4.02 8.16 -15.93
C MET A 268 -3.02 9.07 -16.66
N GLN A 269 -2.17 9.81 -15.95
CA GLN A 269 -1.08 10.57 -16.56
C GLN A 269 -0.14 9.64 -17.33
N CYS A 270 0.26 8.49 -16.75
CA CYS A 270 1.08 7.49 -17.44
C CYS A 270 0.40 6.91 -18.70
N LEU A 271 -0.90 6.63 -18.65
CA LEU A 271 -1.66 6.13 -19.79
C LEU A 271 -1.70 7.17 -20.93
N ILE A 272 -1.94 8.44 -20.60
CA ILE A 272 -1.95 9.54 -21.58
C ILE A 272 -0.54 9.73 -22.19
N LEU A 273 0.51 9.72 -21.36
CA LEU A 273 1.89 9.75 -21.83
C LEU A 273 2.17 8.59 -22.79
N SER A 274 1.77 7.38 -22.44
CA SER A 274 1.96 6.18 -23.28
C SER A 274 1.24 6.26 -24.63
N LYS A 275 0.12 7.00 -24.70
CA LYS A 275 -0.65 7.19 -25.93
C LYS A 275 0.01 8.18 -26.89
N TYR A 276 0.71 9.19 -26.37
CA TYR A 276 1.17 10.34 -27.18
C TYR A 276 2.69 10.56 -27.17
N VAL A 277 3.45 10.03 -26.21
CA VAL A 277 4.88 10.27 -26.04
C VAL A 277 5.65 8.96 -26.09
N LYS A 278 6.58 8.82 -27.04
CA LYS A 278 7.46 7.64 -27.14
C LYS A 278 8.56 7.69 -26.09
N ASN A 279 8.91 6.53 -25.53
CA ASN A 279 10.02 6.37 -24.58
C ASN A 279 9.94 7.25 -23.33
N TRP A 280 8.73 7.71 -22.98
CA TRP A 280 8.51 8.62 -21.86
C TRP A 280 9.00 8.10 -20.51
N GLN A 281 9.00 6.78 -20.31
CA GLN A 281 9.36 6.14 -19.03
C GLN A 281 10.80 6.48 -18.62
N SER A 282 11.75 6.25 -19.51
CA SER A 282 13.17 6.53 -19.26
C SER A 282 13.45 8.03 -19.16
N GLU A 283 12.81 8.84 -19.99
CA GLU A 283 12.93 10.32 -19.94
C GLU A 283 12.36 10.86 -18.61
N TYR A 284 11.20 10.35 -18.18
CA TYR A 284 10.57 10.74 -16.92
C TYR A 284 11.49 10.47 -15.73
N TYR A 285 12.00 9.26 -15.56
CA TYR A 285 12.87 8.93 -14.44
C TYR A 285 14.23 9.64 -14.49
N ALA A 286 14.73 9.95 -15.68
CA ALA A 286 15.93 10.76 -15.82
C ALA A 286 15.71 12.25 -15.49
N SER A 287 14.48 12.74 -15.59
CA SER A 287 14.17 14.18 -15.35
C SER A 287 14.25 14.57 -13.87
N GLY A 288 13.95 13.66 -12.94
CA GLY A 288 13.82 13.96 -11.50
C GLY A 288 12.65 14.88 -11.15
N LEU A 289 11.73 15.10 -12.08
CA LEU A 289 10.51 15.90 -11.87
C LEU A 289 9.41 15.06 -11.20
N PHE A 290 8.45 15.72 -10.55
CA PHE A 290 7.17 15.09 -10.29
C PHE A 290 6.49 14.67 -11.60
N LEU A 291 5.73 13.59 -11.55
CA LEU A 291 5.01 13.10 -12.75
C LEU A 291 4.10 14.18 -13.35
N TYR A 292 3.38 14.91 -12.49
CA TYR A 292 2.56 16.05 -12.91
C TYR A 292 3.36 17.13 -13.67
N ASP A 293 4.54 17.48 -13.15
CA ASP A 293 5.36 18.54 -13.77
C ASP A 293 5.97 18.05 -15.09
N TYR A 294 6.42 16.78 -15.15
CA TYR A 294 6.85 16.13 -16.39
C TYR A 294 5.71 16.04 -17.43
N PHE A 295 4.49 15.70 -16.98
CA PHE A 295 3.30 15.64 -17.83
C PHE A 295 3.02 17.01 -18.48
N LEU A 296 3.09 18.09 -17.71
CA LEU A 296 2.91 19.45 -18.24
C LEU A 296 4.07 19.93 -19.13
N GLU A 297 5.29 19.42 -18.94
CA GLU A 297 6.39 19.65 -19.87
C GLU A 297 6.09 19.07 -21.25
N LYS A 298 5.49 17.87 -21.30
CA LYS A 298 5.10 17.23 -22.57
C LYS A 298 3.82 17.80 -23.18
N PHE A 299 2.89 18.27 -22.34
CA PHE A 299 1.61 18.82 -22.75
C PHE A 299 1.42 20.22 -22.13
N PRO A 300 1.93 21.29 -22.78
CA PRO A 300 1.79 22.63 -22.25
C PRO A 300 0.33 23.07 -22.14
N ALA A 301 -0.05 23.56 -20.97
CA ALA A 301 -1.39 24.02 -20.63
C ALA A 301 -1.43 25.51 -20.31
N LYS A 302 -2.61 26.10 -20.35
CA LYS A 302 -2.87 27.49 -19.97
C LYS A 302 -4.09 27.59 -19.07
N GLU A 303 -4.15 28.62 -18.26
CA GLU A 303 -5.33 28.91 -17.46
C GLU A 303 -6.55 29.23 -18.34
N THR A 304 -7.70 28.72 -17.90
CA THR A 304 -8.99 28.93 -18.56
C THR A 304 -10.10 29.15 -17.51
N VAL A 305 -11.31 29.44 -17.96
CA VAL A 305 -12.46 29.65 -17.05
C VAL A 305 -13.09 28.31 -16.72
N LEU A 306 -13.22 28.02 -15.44
CA LEU A 306 -13.94 26.83 -14.98
C LEU A 306 -15.45 27.01 -15.12
N PRO A 307 -16.19 25.93 -15.43
CA PRO A 307 -17.64 25.95 -15.40
C PRO A 307 -18.19 26.17 -13.99
N ILE A 308 -19.38 26.73 -13.87
CA ILE A 308 -20.07 26.87 -12.59
C ILE A 308 -20.56 25.49 -12.12
N ARG A 309 -20.21 25.08 -10.86
CA ARG A 309 -20.44 23.74 -10.33
C ARG A 309 -21.12 23.76 -8.96
N LYS A 310 -22.23 24.54 -8.86
CA LYS A 310 -22.95 24.72 -7.56
C LYS A 310 -23.44 23.41 -6.94
N ASP A 311 -23.94 22.49 -7.75
CA ASP A 311 -24.50 21.22 -7.26
C ASP A 311 -23.38 20.27 -6.79
N ASP A 312 -22.22 20.27 -7.45
CA ASP A 312 -21.08 19.44 -7.06
C ASP A 312 -20.46 19.95 -5.77
N LEU A 313 -20.32 21.28 -5.63
CA LEU A 313 -19.86 21.87 -4.38
C LEU A 313 -20.81 21.59 -3.21
N ALA A 314 -22.12 21.61 -3.44
CA ALA A 314 -23.10 21.24 -2.41
C ALA A 314 -22.96 19.78 -1.97
N LYS A 315 -22.71 18.85 -2.90
CA LYS A 315 -22.40 17.44 -2.60
C LYS A 315 -21.08 17.32 -1.82
N ALA A 316 -20.02 17.99 -2.27
CA ALA A 316 -18.74 17.99 -1.59
C ALA A 316 -18.88 18.43 -0.13
N LYS A 317 -19.56 19.54 0.13
CA LYS A 317 -19.83 20.05 1.47
C LYS A 317 -20.59 19.04 2.35
N TYR A 318 -21.62 18.40 1.80
CA TYR A 318 -22.41 17.41 2.53
C TYR A 318 -21.56 16.18 2.92
N PHE A 319 -20.85 15.58 1.98
CA PHE A 319 -20.09 14.37 2.22
C PHE A 319 -18.82 14.62 3.05
N THR A 320 -18.12 15.74 2.85
CA THR A 320 -16.99 16.15 3.72
C THR A 320 -17.47 16.34 5.17
N GLY A 321 -18.69 16.88 5.38
CA GLY A 321 -19.29 16.98 6.71
C GLY A 321 -19.55 15.61 7.35
N ILE A 322 -20.02 14.62 6.58
CA ILE A 322 -20.19 13.23 7.06
C ILE A 322 -18.84 12.61 7.46
N GLU A 323 -17.81 12.76 6.63
CA GLU A 323 -16.50 12.19 6.94
C GLU A 323 -15.89 12.82 8.21
N LYS A 324 -16.00 14.13 8.40
CA LYS A 324 -15.60 14.79 9.67
C LYS A 324 -16.31 14.20 10.89
N GLN A 325 -17.60 13.86 10.77
CA GLN A 325 -18.33 13.21 11.86
C GLN A 325 -17.85 11.77 12.11
N LYS A 326 -17.54 11.01 11.06
CA LYS A 326 -16.98 9.64 11.20
C LYS A 326 -15.64 9.65 11.93
N HIS A 327 -14.76 10.59 11.63
CA HIS A 327 -13.47 10.73 12.34
C HIS A 327 -13.67 10.94 13.86
N ALA A 328 -14.60 11.81 14.24
CA ALA A 328 -14.93 12.02 15.67
C ALA A 328 -15.47 10.74 16.33
N LEU A 329 -16.35 10.00 15.63
CA LEU A 329 -16.92 8.74 16.12
C LEU A 329 -15.88 7.62 16.24
N ASN A 330 -14.90 7.53 15.31
CA ASN A 330 -13.81 6.55 15.37
C ASN A 330 -12.97 6.74 16.64
N PHE A 331 -12.68 7.98 16.99
CA PHE A 331 -11.93 8.31 18.19
C PHE A 331 -12.71 7.99 19.47
N GLU A 332 -14.01 8.33 19.52
CA GLU A 332 -14.88 7.95 20.61
C GLU A 332 -15.00 6.43 20.76
N ALA A 333 -15.14 5.71 19.64
CA ALA A 333 -15.19 4.25 19.61
C ALA A 333 -13.90 3.62 20.16
N PHE A 334 -12.74 4.20 19.88
CA PHE A 334 -11.47 3.73 20.45
C PHE A 334 -11.51 3.77 21.99
N HIS A 335 -11.97 4.85 22.59
CA HIS A 335 -12.02 4.98 24.07
C HIS A 335 -13.09 4.10 24.73
N ASN A 336 -14.09 3.65 23.98
CA ASN A 336 -15.16 2.80 24.47
C ASN A 336 -14.89 1.30 24.29
N GLN A 337 -13.66 0.90 23.88
CA GLN A 337 -13.31 -0.50 23.69
C GLN A 337 -13.31 -1.30 24.99
N GLN A 338 -13.64 -2.58 24.88
CA GLN A 338 -13.57 -3.54 25.97
C GLN A 338 -12.12 -3.99 26.22
N GLY A 339 -11.78 -4.30 27.47
CA GLY A 339 -10.49 -4.78 27.86
C GLY A 339 -9.76 -3.82 28.81
N ILE A 340 -8.48 -4.12 29.06
CA ILE A 340 -7.60 -3.25 29.82
C ILE A 340 -6.84 -2.33 28.86
N LYS A 341 -6.75 -1.06 29.22
CA LYS A 341 -5.94 -0.11 28.48
C LYS A 341 -4.45 -0.38 28.74
N LEU A 342 -3.74 -0.82 27.72
CA LEU A 342 -2.29 -0.98 27.77
C LEU A 342 -1.63 0.27 27.18
N VAL A 343 -0.82 0.93 27.99
CA VAL A 343 -0.05 2.10 27.58
C VAL A 343 1.43 1.70 27.56
N LEU A 344 2.02 1.77 26.38
CA LEU A 344 3.44 1.52 26.14
C LEU A 344 4.17 2.86 26.08
N SER A 345 5.14 3.12 26.94
CA SER A 345 5.93 4.33 26.97
C SER A 345 7.39 4.03 26.66
N PHE A 346 7.91 4.56 25.58
CA PHE A 346 9.28 4.30 25.12
C PHE A 346 10.26 5.33 25.73
N ARG A 347 11.36 4.85 26.31
CA ARG A 347 12.46 5.71 26.79
C ARG A 347 13.21 6.36 25.66
N GLU A 348 13.42 5.60 24.58
CA GLU A 348 14.00 6.09 23.33
C GLU A 348 12.98 5.88 22.22
N TYR A 349 13.01 6.73 21.18
CA TYR A 349 12.09 6.58 20.06
C TYR A 349 12.35 5.28 19.33
N PRO A 350 11.33 4.42 19.17
CA PRO A 350 11.45 3.25 18.32
C PRO A 350 11.64 3.65 16.85
N GLU A 351 12.24 2.76 16.07
CA GLU A 351 12.22 2.84 14.62
C GLU A 351 10.79 2.69 14.15
N PHE A 352 10.34 3.62 13.32
CA PHE A 352 9.04 3.53 12.67
C PHE A 352 9.17 2.61 11.45
N ARG A 353 8.58 1.40 11.51
CA ARG A 353 8.74 0.35 10.49
C ARG A 353 7.58 0.28 9.51
N GLY A 354 6.47 0.92 9.81
CA GLY A 354 5.33 1.05 8.90
C GLY A 354 4.01 1.39 9.55
N PHE A 355 3.13 1.98 8.76
CA PHE A 355 1.73 2.23 9.08
C PHE A 355 0.93 2.32 7.78
N ASP A 356 -0.38 2.27 7.88
CA ASP A 356 -1.27 2.49 6.76
C ASP A 356 -1.76 3.95 6.79
N PRO A 357 -1.27 4.83 5.90
CA PRO A 357 -1.63 6.23 5.90
C PRO A 357 -3.09 6.50 5.52
N MET A 358 -3.76 5.57 4.82
CA MET A 358 -5.18 5.71 4.46
C MET A 358 -6.10 5.41 5.64
N HIS A 359 -5.61 4.67 6.64
CA HIS A 359 -6.36 4.26 7.82
C HIS A 359 -5.70 4.76 9.12
N ALA A 360 -5.02 5.90 9.03
CA ALA A 360 -4.48 6.64 10.16
C ALA A 360 -5.09 8.03 10.21
N GLU A 361 -5.45 8.48 11.41
CA GLU A 361 -6.15 9.75 11.63
C GLU A 361 -5.41 10.58 12.68
N ALA A 362 -4.96 11.80 12.33
CA ALA A 362 -4.46 12.73 13.32
C ALA A 362 -5.63 13.21 14.21
N ILE A 363 -5.53 12.93 15.49
CA ILE A 363 -6.49 13.39 16.51
C ILE A 363 -6.18 14.84 16.86
N ASN A 364 -4.89 15.13 17.01
CA ASN A 364 -4.29 16.44 17.23
C ASN A 364 -2.80 16.38 16.84
N ASP A 365 -2.07 17.46 17.07
CA ASP A 365 -0.64 17.59 16.71
C ASP A 365 0.28 16.57 17.40
N SER A 366 -0.21 15.85 18.41
CA SER A 366 0.60 14.93 19.22
C SER A 366 0.03 13.50 19.32
N ALA A 367 -1.08 13.20 18.65
CA ALA A 367 -1.73 11.89 18.74
C ALA A 367 -2.35 11.46 17.40
N ILE A 368 -2.09 10.20 17.03
CA ILE A 368 -2.57 9.59 15.78
C ILE A 368 -3.29 8.29 16.12
N LEU A 369 -4.52 8.14 15.66
CA LEU A 369 -5.29 6.90 15.69
C LEU A 369 -4.91 6.05 14.46
N HIS A 370 -4.43 4.85 14.68
CA HIS A 370 -4.20 3.82 13.67
C HIS A 370 -5.32 2.79 13.77
N THR A 371 -5.97 2.46 12.66
CA THR A 371 -7.09 1.51 12.67
C THR A 371 -6.73 0.16 12.03
N THR A 372 -5.67 0.09 11.24
CA THR A 372 -5.27 -1.12 10.49
C THR A 372 -3.85 -1.59 10.75
N LEU A 373 -2.87 -0.70 10.68
CA LEU A 373 -1.45 -1.08 10.75
C LEU A 373 -0.62 -0.08 11.56
N LEU A 374 0.17 -0.61 12.50
CA LEU A 374 1.28 0.12 13.12
C LEU A 374 2.42 -0.86 13.40
N LYS A 375 3.60 -0.60 12.86
CA LYS A 375 4.83 -1.38 13.11
C LYS A 375 5.92 -0.49 13.67
N LEU A 376 6.45 -0.88 14.81
CA LEU A 376 7.58 -0.23 15.47
C LEU A 376 8.64 -1.27 15.81
N GLY A 377 9.91 -0.86 15.90
CA GLY A 377 10.97 -1.77 16.29
C GLY A 377 12.20 -1.08 16.85
N LYS A 378 13.09 -1.86 17.49
CA LYS A 378 14.41 -1.45 17.93
C LYS A 378 15.26 -2.70 18.20
N GLY A 379 16.22 -3.00 17.32
CA GLY A 379 16.92 -4.28 17.37
C GLY A 379 15.94 -5.46 17.33
N ASP A 380 16.00 -6.35 18.34
CA ASP A 380 15.09 -7.51 18.49
C ASP A 380 13.73 -7.17 19.09
N ASN A 381 13.53 -5.95 19.55
CA ASN A 381 12.26 -5.48 20.06
C ASN A 381 11.33 -5.09 18.91
N PHE A 382 10.05 -5.47 19.02
CA PHE A 382 9.06 -5.10 18.01
C PHE A 382 7.65 -4.97 18.57
N LEU A 383 6.87 -4.18 17.88
CA LEU A 383 5.43 -4.02 18.01
C LEU A 383 4.83 -4.10 16.61
N ASN A 384 3.99 -5.09 16.38
CA ASN A 384 3.23 -5.28 15.15
C ASN A 384 1.74 -5.30 15.49
N LEU A 385 0.99 -4.32 15.04
CA LEU A 385 -0.46 -4.25 15.17
C LEU A 385 -1.07 -4.32 13.77
N VAL A 386 -2.04 -5.21 13.58
CA VAL A 386 -2.70 -5.48 12.30
C VAL A 386 -4.20 -5.58 12.53
N ASN A 387 -5.00 -4.80 11.79
CA ASN A 387 -6.46 -4.74 11.97
C ASN A 387 -6.86 -4.55 13.44
N MET A 388 -6.09 -3.73 14.14
CA MET A 388 -6.29 -3.38 15.53
C MET A 388 -6.10 -1.88 15.73
N GLN A 389 -7.04 -1.27 16.43
CA GLN A 389 -6.95 0.15 16.73
C GLN A 389 -5.92 0.42 17.83
N ALA A 390 -5.10 1.41 17.60
CA ALA A 390 -4.14 1.93 18.57
C ALA A 390 -3.95 3.44 18.40
N VAL A 391 -3.63 4.14 19.47
CA VAL A 391 -3.25 5.56 19.41
C VAL A 391 -1.75 5.69 19.69
N SER A 392 -1.00 6.26 18.76
CA SER A 392 0.38 6.65 18.99
C SER A 392 0.47 8.10 19.47
N GLY A 393 1.16 8.32 20.57
CA GLY A 393 1.56 9.66 21.01
C GLY A 393 2.90 10.01 20.39
N VAL A 394 2.99 11.16 19.69
CA VAL A 394 4.17 11.58 18.93
C VAL A 394 4.76 12.87 19.43
N ALA A 395 6.06 13.10 19.18
CA ALA A 395 6.80 14.28 19.57
C ALA A 395 7.16 15.15 18.36
N GLY A 396 6.23 15.99 17.93
CA GLY A 396 6.43 16.96 16.84
C GLY A 396 6.37 16.36 15.43
N GLN A 397 6.88 15.15 15.22
CA GLN A 397 6.80 14.42 13.95
C GLN A 397 6.24 13.03 14.17
N ILE A 398 5.50 12.51 13.19
CA ILE A 398 4.84 11.19 13.29
C ILE A 398 5.82 10.04 13.53
N TRP A 399 7.07 10.20 13.12
CA TRP A 399 8.12 9.20 13.25
C TRP A 399 8.69 9.10 14.68
N PHE A 400 8.47 10.12 15.53
CA PHE A 400 8.97 10.16 16.91
C PHE A 400 7.87 9.69 17.88
N VAL A 401 7.58 8.39 17.85
CA VAL A 401 6.58 7.78 18.73
C VAL A 401 7.10 7.71 20.16
N LYS A 402 6.39 8.34 21.10
CA LYS A 402 6.68 8.29 22.54
C LYS A 402 5.85 7.24 23.26
N THR A 403 4.59 7.10 22.87
CA THR A 403 3.66 6.18 23.50
C THR A 403 2.81 5.46 22.46
N VAL A 404 2.34 4.27 22.82
CA VAL A 404 1.27 3.58 22.10
C VAL A 404 0.23 3.12 23.11
N GLU A 405 -1.03 3.44 22.85
CA GLU A 405 -2.19 3.05 23.64
C GLU A 405 -3.05 2.06 22.85
N LEU A 406 -3.44 0.96 23.48
CA LEU A 406 -4.32 -0.04 22.89
C LEU A 406 -5.16 -0.73 23.97
N PHE A 407 -6.28 -1.35 23.58
CA PHE A 407 -7.13 -2.12 24.48
C PHE A 407 -6.99 -3.61 24.19
N VAL A 408 -6.66 -4.40 25.22
CA VAL A 408 -6.43 -5.85 25.09
C VAL A 408 -7.06 -6.61 26.25
N PRO A 409 -7.39 -7.90 26.06
CA PRO A 409 -7.71 -8.78 27.18
C PRO A 409 -6.49 -8.92 28.10
N GLU A 410 -6.66 -8.72 29.41
CA GLU A 410 -5.54 -8.70 30.37
C GLU A 410 -4.70 -10.00 30.34
N GLN A 411 -5.33 -11.14 30.15
CA GLN A 411 -4.66 -12.45 30.11
C GLN A 411 -3.71 -12.62 28.92
N THR A 412 -3.74 -11.74 27.92
CA THR A 412 -2.81 -11.77 26.77
C THR A 412 -1.48 -11.09 27.07
N ILE A 413 -1.42 -10.30 28.15
CA ILE A 413 -0.20 -9.59 28.57
C ILE A 413 0.63 -10.50 29.45
N ARG A 414 1.88 -10.75 29.07
CA ARG A 414 2.84 -11.56 29.82
C ARG A 414 4.13 -10.78 30.01
N VAL A 415 4.83 -11.09 31.11
CA VAL A 415 6.18 -10.59 31.36
C VAL A 415 7.07 -11.79 31.60
N GLU A 416 8.05 -12.01 30.72
CA GLU A 416 8.95 -13.15 30.79
C GLU A 416 10.39 -12.67 30.48
N ASN A 417 11.35 -13.01 31.34
CA ASN A 417 12.76 -12.63 31.18
C ASN A 417 12.95 -11.12 30.89
N ASP A 418 12.31 -10.27 31.68
CA ASP A 418 12.32 -8.81 31.53
C ASP A 418 11.77 -8.30 30.17
N ASN A 419 11.01 -9.09 29.45
CA ASN A 419 10.30 -8.67 28.26
C ASN A 419 8.80 -8.63 28.51
N LEU A 420 8.17 -7.58 28.01
CA LEU A 420 6.74 -7.53 27.78
C LEU A 420 6.45 -8.36 26.53
N LEU A 421 5.58 -9.34 26.67
CA LEU A 421 5.09 -10.18 25.57
C LEU A 421 3.58 -10.05 25.47
N LEU A 422 3.10 -9.82 24.25
CA LEU A 422 1.68 -9.86 23.93
C LEU A 422 1.51 -10.56 22.58
N SER A 423 0.59 -11.52 22.55
CA SER A 423 0.19 -12.19 21.31
C SER A 423 -1.33 -12.28 21.27
N LEU A 424 -1.91 -11.66 20.27
CA LEU A 424 -3.32 -11.75 19.89
C LEU A 424 -3.37 -12.26 18.48
N ASP A 425 -3.97 -13.39 18.29
CA ASP A 425 -3.99 -14.17 17.06
C ASP A 425 -4.31 -13.29 15.83
N GLY A 426 -3.32 -13.12 14.95
CA GLY A 426 -3.40 -12.32 13.72
C GLY A 426 -3.59 -10.79 13.89
N LYS A 427 -3.65 -10.25 15.14
CA LYS A 427 -3.95 -8.84 15.38
C LYS A 427 -2.83 -8.06 16.05
N ALA A 428 -2.19 -8.63 17.06
CA ALA A 428 -1.12 -7.95 17.76
C ALA A 428 -0.02 -8.93 18.17
N GLU A 429 1.22 -8.52 17.94
CA GLU A 429 2.39 -9.19 18.42
C GLU A 429 3.37 -8.16 18.96
N ILE A 430 3.70 -8.26 20.25
CA ILE A 430 4.62 -7.34 20.93
C ILE A 430 5.65 -8.18 21.67
N LYS A 431 6.92 -7.86 21.43
CA LYS A 431 8.06 -8.27 22.23
C LYS A 431 8.94 -7.07 22.47
N TRP A 432 9.02 -6.61 23.71
CA TRP A 432 9.81 -5.43 24.03
C TRP A 432 10.43 -5.54 25.41
N LYS A 433 11.67 -5.10 25.58
CA LYS A 433 12.34 -5.10 26.86
C LYS A 433 11.66 -4.12 27.83
N LEU A 434 11.19 -4.67 28.95
CA LEU A 434 10.44 -3.95 29.97
C LEU A 434 11.40 -3.37 31.01
N VAL A 435 11.29 -2.07 31.29
CA VAL A 435 12.06 -1.39 32.34
C VAL A 435 11.23 -1.24 33.62
N GLY A 436 9.95 -1.06 33.50
CA GLY A 436 9.04 -0.91 34.63
C GLY A 436 7.59 -1.00 34.23
N GLN A 437 6.74 -1.34 35.20
CA GLN A 437 5.30 -1.46 35.00
C GLN A 437 4.54 -0.88 36.19
N VAL A 438 3.45 -0.17 35.90
CA VAL A 438 2.48 0.31 36.89
C VAL A 438 1.10 -0.16 36.47
N LYS A 439 0.41 -0.88 37.35
CA LYS A 439 -0.97 -1.34 37.11
C LYS A 439 -1.95 -0.52 37.93
N LYS A 440 -2.97 -0.02 37.27
CA LYS A 440 -4.18 0.58 37.85
C LYS A 440 -5.39 -0.27 37.50
N GLU A 441 -6.56 0.04 38.05
CA GLU A 441 -7.75 -0.80 37.92
C GLU A 441 -8.11 -1.23 36.49
N LYS A 442 -8.00 -0.31 35.54
CA LYS A 442 -8.31 -0.57 34.09
C LYS A 442 -7.18 -0.18 33.12
N GLU A 443 -6.00 0.06 33.66
CA GLU A 443 -4.86 0.52 32.87
C GLU A 443 -3.56 -0.14 33.33
N ILE A 444 -2.74 -0.56 32.40
CA ILE A 444 -1.37 -1.00 32.63
C ILE A 444 -0.44 -0.08 31.83
N LEU A 445 0.42 0.65 32.56
CA LEU A 445 1.50 1.42 31.97
C LEU A 445 2.78 0.60 31.98
N CYS A 446 3.37 0.36 30.83
CA CYS A 446 4.68 -0.27 30.66
C CYS A 446 5.70 0.74 30.16
N VAL A 447 6.83 0.86 30.87
CA VAL A 447 7.98 1.64 30.43
C VAL A 447 8.95 0.70 29.71
N LEU A 448 9.21 0.98 28.46
CA LEU A 448 10.00 0.13 27.54
C LEU A 448 11.37 0.79 27.27
N GLU A 449 12.39 -0.04 27.00
CA GLU A 449 13.75 0.43 26.69
C GLU A 449 13.86 1.11 25.34
#